data_7cabd0c865b2c4c8e7dc5eb547e6b72c
#
_entry.id   7cabd0c865b2c4c8e7dc5eb547e6b72c
#
_cell.length_a   1.000
_cell.length_b   1.000
_cell.length_c   1.000
_cell.angle_alpha   90.00
_cell.angle_beta   90.00
_cell.angle_gamma   90.00
#
_symmetry.space_group_name_H-M   'P 1'
#
loop_
_entity.id
_entity.type
_entity.pdbx_description
1 polymer ?
#
loop_
_entity_poly.entity_id
_entity_poly.type
_entity_poly.pdbx_seq_one_letter_code
_entity_poly.pdbx_strand_id
1 'polypeptide(L)'
;MKKILIAGGSGFIGRSLSDFLKEYGYDVVWLTRNKSLVAEKPLRNFYWNPRTAEIDMNALNEVATVINLAGTSISKRWTRSNKKDITNSRIDSVKTLQVAIAKLDSPNKPKVINASATGVYENSKSLIHHEHSTNFNSSFLGEVVDKWEGCIADFDKISVSYCILRIGIVMSKKGGALKELLKPAKFGFMAPLGDGKQWQSWIALEDLLYLIKTLIENPISGVVNAVAPKPILQTEMTRLLSKKLGVLYLPFGVPAFLLKLLLGQMSAIILESQHVQSVKIHADQFKHQSFNSFLTAEFV
;
A
#
# COMPACT_ATOMS: atom_id res chain seq x y z
N MET A 1 -19.08 18.62 6.66
CA MET A 1 -17.75 17.97 6.53
C MET A 1 -17.96 16.51 6.17
N LYS A 2 -17.26 15.97 5.15
CA LYS A 2 -17.38 14.53 4.85
C LYS A 2 -16.60 13.73 5.89
N LYS A 3 -17.24 12.71 6.49
CA LYS A 3 -16.61 11.83 7.47
C LYS A 3 -15.95 10.65 6.77
N ILE A 4 -14.69 10.39 7.09
CA ILE A 4 -13.85 9.35 6.50
C ILE A 4 -13.44 8.37 7.60
N LEU A 5 -13.75 7.08 7.42
CA LEU A 5 -13.34 6.02 8.32
C LEU A 5 -12.09 5.31 7.76
N ILE A 6 -11.01 5.28 8.53
CA ILE A 6 -9.77 4.61 8.14
C ILE A 6 -9.54 3.37 9.01
N ALA A 7 -9.60 2.19 8.42
CA ALA A 7 -9.10 0.97 9.00
C ALA A 7 -7.59 0.88 8.76
N GLY A 8 -6.80 0.70 9.83
CA GLY A 8 -5.34 0.77 9.76
C GLY A 8 -4.76 2.19 9.90
N GLY A 9 -5.54 3.12 10.49
CA GLY A 9 -5.14 4.51 10.71
C GLY A 9 -3.87 4.68 11.54
N SER A 10 -3.53 3.75 12.42
CA SER A 10 -2.28 3.78 13.21
C SER A 10 -1.03 3.36 12.44
N GLY A 11 -1.17 2.84 11.22
CA GLY A 11 -0.06 2.45 10.35
C GLY A 11 0.65 3.65 9.70
N PHE A 12 1.77 3.39 9.01
CA PHE A 12 2.57 4.42 8.35
C PHE A 12 1.75 5.28 7.36
N ILE A 13 1.08 4.63 6.39
CA ILE A 13 0.24 5.33 5.41
C ILE A 13 -0.98 5.94 6.11
N GLY A 14 -1.64 5.18 7.00
CA GLY A 14 -2.87 5.61 7.66
C GLY A 14 -2.73 6.87 8.50
N ARG A 15 -1.63 7.02 9.25
CA ARG A 15 -1.33 8.25 10.02
C ARG A 15 -1.13 9.44 9.09
N SER A 16 -0.25 9.30 8.09
CA SER A 16 0.03 10.36 7.13
C SER A 16 -1.23 10.79 6.37
N LEU A 17 -2.07 9.81 5.99
CA LEU A 17 -3.34 10.09 5.32
C LEU A 17 -4.32 10.82 6.24
N SER A 18 -4.37 10.44 7.52
CA SER A 18 -5.26 11.09 8.49
C SER A 18 -4.91 12.54 8.70
N ASP A 19 -3.62 12.84 8.88
CA ASP A 19 -3.15 14.20 9.06
C ASP A 19 -3.42 15.02 7.80
N PHE A 20 -3.06 14.49 6.63
CA PHE A 20 -3.31 15.11 5.34
C PHE A 20 -4.81 15.40 5.10
N LEU A 21 -5.71 14.44 5.31
CA LEU A 21 -7.14 14.65 5.09
C LEU A 21 -7.74 15.68 6.06
N LYS A 22 -7.26 15.76 7.31
CA LYS A 22 -7.67 16.78 8.27
C LYS A 22 -7.28 18.18 7.82
N GLU A 23 -6.09 18.37 7.22
CA GLU A 23 -5.67 19.63 6.64
C GLU A 23 -6.61 20.10 5.51
N TYR A 24 -7.24 19.14 4.79
CA TYR A 24 -8.26 19.40 3.78
C TYR A 24 -9.69 19.46 4.31
N GLY A 25 -9.87 19.51 5.64
CA GLY A 25 -11.17 19.72 6.26
C GLY A 25 -12.08 18.49 6.32
N TYR A 26 -11.54 17.28 6.23
CA TYR A 26 -12.31 16.04 6.45
C TYR A 26 -12.41 15.69 7.95
N ASP A 27 -13.56 15.14 8.36
CA ASP A 27 -13.70 14.50 9.69
C ASP A 27 -13.16 13.06 9.61
N VAL A 28 -11.98 12.81 10.18
CA VAL A 28 -11.29 11.51 10.09
C VAL A 28 -11.41 10.74 11.39
N VAL A 29 -11.91 9.52 11.29
CA VAL A 29 -12.04 8.58 12.41
C VAL A 29 -11.33 7.26 12.06
N TRP A 30 -10.87 6.51 13.08
CA TRP A 30 -10.14 5.26 12.87
C TRP A 30 -10.85 4.06 13.46
N LEU A 31 -10.63 2.91 12.83
CA LEU A 31 -10.81 1.60 13.45
C LEU A 31 -9.47 1.13 14.03
N THR A 32 -9.46 0.76 15.29
CA THR A 32 -8.26 0.32 16.00
C THR A 32 -8.53 -0.91 16.87
N ARG A 33 -7.55 -1.82 16.96
CA ARG A 33 -7.55 -2.95 17.89
C ARG A 33 -7.05 -2.56 19.26
N ASN A 34 -6.39 -1.42 19.39
CA ASN A 34 -5.86 -0.93 20.65
C ASN A 34 -6.94 -0.18 21.42
N LYS A 35 -7.44 -0.80 22.49
CA LYS A 35 -8.48 -0.21 23.34
C LYS A 35 -8.06 1.08 24.04
N SER A 36 -6.76 1.28 24.30
CA SER A 36 -6.28 2.53 24.90
C SER A 36 -6.46 3.72 23.95
N LEU A 37 -6.28 3.52 22.63
CA LEU A 37 -6.49 4.57 21.65
C LEU A 37 -7.97 4.95 21.46
N VAL A 38 -8.92 4.10 21.85
CA VAL A 38 -10.36 4.41 21.81
C VAL A 38 -10.72 5.47 22.86
N ALA A 39 -10.01 5.47 23.98
CA ALA A 39 -10.23 6.40 25.09
C ALA A 39 -9.54 7.78 24.89
N GLU A 40 -8.59 7.89 23.94
CA GLU A 40 -7.82 9.11 23.69
C GLU A 40 -8.65 10.17 22.98
N LYS A 41 -8.86 11.33 23.62
CA LYS A 41 -9.40 12.53 22.98
C LYS A 41 -8.21 13.40 22.47
N PRO A 42 -8.35 14.11 21.31
CA PRO A 42 -9.57 14.36 20.55
C PRO A 42 -9.82 13.36 19.40
N LEU A 43 -9.05 12.28 19.28
CA LEU A 43 -9.22 11.29 18.23
C LEU A 43 -10.47 10.46 18.50
N ARG A 44 -11.42 10.50 17.57
CA ARG A 44 -12.58 9.60 17.61
C ARG A 44 -12.18 8.25 17.02
N ASN A 45 -11.62 7.39 17.85
CA ASN A 45 -11.27 6.03 17.45
C ASN A 45 -12.33 5.06 17.91
N PHE A 46 -12.63 4.05 17.09
CA PHE A 46 -13.59 3.02 17.39
C PHE A 46 -12.89 1.67 17.44
N TYR A 47 -13.33 0.83 18.38
CA TYR A 47 -12.79 -0.51 18.51
C TYR A 47 -13.25 -1.42 17.37
N TRP A 48 -12.35 -2.22 16.88
CA TRP A 48 -12.64 -3.36 16.04
C TRP A 48 -11.62 -4.47 16.23
N ASN A 49 -12.03 -5.71 15.93
CA ASN A 49 -11.13 -6.85 15.85
C ASN A 49 -11.53 -7.75 14.67
N PRO A 50 -10.90 -7.63 13.50
CA PRO A 50 -11.26 -8.44 12.34
C PRO A 50 -11.11 -9.94 12.55
N ARG A 51 -10.22 -10.41 13.46
CA ARG A 51 -10.06 -11.84 13.76
C ARG A 51 -11.30 -12.47 14.38
N THR A 52 -12.06 -11.69 15.12
CA THR A 52 -13.30 -12.10 15.81
C THR A 52 -14.53 -11.51 15.15
N ALA A 53 -14.38 -10.86 14.00
CA ALA A 53 -15.42 -10.14 13.27
C ALA A 53 -16.14 -9.07 14.11
N GLU A 54 -15.47 -8.51 15.14
CA GLU A 54 -16.01 -7.46 16.00
C GLU A 54 -15.74 -6.08 15.40
N ILE A 55 -16.76 -5.22 15.43
CA ILE A 55 -16.66 -3.80 15.06
C ILE A 55 -17.68 -2.99 15.84
N ASP A 56 -17.26 -1.83 16.37
CA ASP A 56 -18.20 -0.84 16.89
C ASP A 56 -18.95 -0.18 15.74
N MET A 57 -20.25 -0.46 15.66
CA MET A 57 -21.12 0.02 14.57
C MET A 57 -21.25 1.54 14.53
N ASN A 58 -21.03 2.24 15.67
CA ASN A 58 -21.03 3.71 15.70
C ASN A 58 -19.92 4.32 14.83
N ALA A 59 -18.87 3.54 14.52
CA ALA A 59 -17.82 3.95 13.60
C ALA A 59 -18.35 4.29 12.20
N LEU A 60 -19.43 3.64 11.77
CA LEU A 60 -20.01 3.76 10.44
C LEU A 60 -21.10 4.85 10.33
N ASN A 61 -21.49 5.48 11.45
CA ASN A 61 -22.49 6.55 11.45
C ASN A 61 -22.01 7.74 10.60
N GLU A 62 -22.79 8.11 9.58
CA GLU A 62 -22.53 9.26 8.68
C GLU A 62 -21.21 9.18 7.88
N VAL A 63 -20.64 8.00 7.74
CA VAL A 63 -19.41 7.79 6.98
C VAL A 63 -19.69 7.86 5.48
N ALA A 64 -19.00 8.78 4.78
CA ALA A 64 -19.08 8.91 3.33
C ALA A 64 -18.18 7.90 2.61
N THR A 65 -16.99 7.64 3.17
CA THR A 65 -16.01 6.72 2.58
C THR A 65 -15.26 5.94 3.66
N VAL A 66 -15.13 4.64 3.45
CA VAL A 66 -14.27 3.74 4.24
C VAL A 66 -12.98 3.51 3.48
N ILE A 67 -11.83 3.77 4.10
CA ILE A 67 -10.50 3.48 3.53
C ILE A 67 -9.90 2.33 4.33
N ASN A 68 -9.74 1.17 3.69
CA ASN A 68 -9.18 -0.02 4.33
C ASN A 68 -7.69 -0.18 3.97
N LEU A 69 -6.83 0.21 4.90
CA LEU A 69 -5.37 0.01 4.86
C LEU A 69 -4.92 -1.07 5.86
N ALA A 70 -5.86 -1.81 6.45
CA ALA A 70 -5.56 -2.77 7.48
C ALA A 70 -4.88 -4.02 6.91
N GLY A 71 -3.79 -4.42 7.55
CA GLY A 71 -3.06 -5.63 7.20
C GLY A 71 -1.82 -5.80 8.07
N THR A 72 -1.45 -7.04 8.35
CA THR A 72 -0.19 -7.36 9.03
C THR A 72 0.98 -7.05 8.08
N SER A 73 2.06 -6.46 8.63
CA SER A 73 3.26 -6.12 7.86
C SER A 73 3.85 -7.36 7.18
N ILE A 74 4.17 -7.23 5.88
CA ILE A 74 4.87 -8.24 5.09
C ILE A 74 6.37 -8.31 5.40
N SER A 75 6.92 -7.34 6.15
CA SER A 75 8.35 -7.28 6.51
C SER A 75 8.75 -8.25 7.63
N LYS A 76 7.81 -9.00 8.20
CA LYS A 76 8.10 -10.08 9.14
C LYS A 76 8.57 -11.32 8.38
N ARG A 77 9.53 -12.08 8.97
CA ARG A 77 9.99 -13.33 8.37
C ARG A 77 8.81 -14.26 8.00
N TRP A 78 8.78 -14.80 6.78
CA TRP A 78 7.67 -15.58 6.26
C TRP A 78 7.67 -17.03 6.77
N THR A 79 7.49 -17.20 8.08
CA THR A 79 7.14 -18.49 8.68
C THR A 79 5.73 -18.88 8.28
N ARG A 80 5.36 -20.14 8.43
CA ARG A 80 3.98 -20.62 8.17
C ARG A 80 2.92 -19.81 8.94
N SER A 81 3.19 -19.49 10.20
CA SER A 81 2.30 -18.66 11.02
C SER A 81 2.19 -17.24 10.50
N ASN A 82 3.34 -16.57 10.23
CA ASN A 82 3.32 -15.20 9.73
C ASN A 82 2.67 -15.09 8.35
N LYS A 83 2.85 -16.06 7.45
CA LYS A 83 2.14 -16.12 6.17
C LYS A 83 0.63 -16.20 6.37
N LYS A 84 0.16 -17.04 7.28
CA LYS A 84 -1.26 -17.13 7.63
C LYS A 84 -1.79 -15.81 8.18
N ASP A 85 -1.04 -15.15 9.08
CA ASP A 85 -1.40 -13.84 9.63
C ASP A 85 -1.45 -12.74 8.55
N ILE A 86 -0.49 -12.73 7.61
CA ILE A 86 -0.45 -11.80 6.48
C ILE A 86 -1.71 -11.95 5.62
N THR A 87 -2.07 -13.17 5.28
CA THR A 87 -3.25 -13.46 4.45
C THR A 87 -4.54 -13.14 5.20
N ASN A 88 -4.72 -13.73 6.39
CA ASN A 88 -5.97 -13.62 7.14
C ASN A 88 -6.26 -12.18 7.56
N SER A 89 -5.25 -11.41 8.00
CA SER A 89 -5.46 -10.03 8.43
C SER A 89 -6.10 -9.14 7.35
N ARG A 90 -5.85 -9.45 6.08
CA ARG A 90 -6.42 -8.75 4.93
C ARG A 90 -7.84 -9.21 4.63
N ILE A 91 -8.03 -10.52 4.54
CA ILE A 91 -9.33 -11.15 4.28
C ILE A 91 -10.32 -10.79 5.41
N ASP A 92 -9.91 -10.97 6.67
CA ASP A 92 -10.77 -10.73 7.82
C ASP A 92 -11.17 -9.25 7.92
N SER A 93 -10.25 -8.31 7.58
CA SER A 93 -10.58 -6.88 7.57
C SER A 93 -11.68 -6.54 6.55
N VAL A 94 -11.58 -7.09 5.34
CA VAL A 94 -12.59 -6.88 4.29
C VAL A 94 -13.94 -7.48 4.70
N LYS A 95 -13.94 -8.75 5.13
CA LYS A 95 -15.17 -9.45 5.54
C LYS A 95 -15.87 -8.77 6.71
N THR A 96 -15.11 -8.28 7.70
CA THR A 96 -15.67 -7.56 8.85
C THR A 96 -16.35 -6.27 8.40
N LEU A 97 -15.73 -5.51 7.50
CA LEU A 97 -16.31 -4.30 6.93
C LEU A 97 -17.56 -4.61 6.09
N GLN A 98 -17.52 -5.65 5.26
CA GLN A 98 -18.68 -6.08 4.46
C GLN A 98 -19.89 -6.40 5.32
N VAL A 99 -19.70 -7.24 6.34
CA VAL A 99 -20.77 -7.62 7.27
C VAL A 99 -21.32 -6.40 8.00
N ALA A 100 -20.47 -5.47 8.42
CA ALA A 100 -20.88 -4.26 9.11
C ALA A 100 -21.66 -3.30 8.19
N ILE A 101 -21.13 -3.05 6.99
CA ILE A 101 -21.77 -2.15 6.00
C ILE A 101 -23.10 -2.75 5.50
N ALA A 102 -23.18 -4.08 5.36
CA ALA A 102 -24.43 -4.75 4.96
C ALA A 102 -25.57 -4.52 5.97
N LYS A 103 -25.23 -4.39 7.27
CA LYS A 103 -26.21 -4.15 8.36
C LYS A 103 -26.68 -2.70 8.45
N LEU A 104 -26.11 -1.78 7.66
CA LEU A 104 -26.56 -0.39 7.67
C LEU A 104 -27.92 -0.30 6.99
N ASP A 105 -28.90 0.16 7.74
CA ASP A 105 -30.23 0.50 7.23
C ASP A 105 -30.22 1.92 6.63
N SER A 106 -29.44 2.07 5.56
CA SER A 106 -29.25 3.36 4.87
C SER A 106 -29.24 3.14 3.36
N PRO A 107 -30.00 3.95 2.60
CA PRO A 107 -29.93 3.93 1.15
C PRO A 107 -28.54 4.38 0.63
N ASN A 108 -27.81 5.15 1.43
CA ASN A 108 -26.48 5.69 1.09
C ASN A 108 -25.40 5.00 1.90
N LYS A 109 -25.05 3.75 1.50
CA LYS A 109 -23.91 3.06 2.09
C LYS A 109 -22.59 3.78 1.73
N PRO A 110 -21.57 3.75 2.63
CA PRO A 110 -20.29 4.37 2.35
C PRO A 110 -19.59 3.71 1.14
N LYS A 111 -18.87 4.50 0.35
CA LYS A 111 -17.94 3.99 -0.65
C LYS A 111 -16.75 3.35 0.03
N VAL A 112 -16.12 2.36 -0.63
CA VAL A 112 -14.95 1.67 -0.06
C VAL A 112 -13.73 1.87 -0.97
N ILE A 113 -12.64 2.40 -0.42
CA ILE A 113 -11.31 2.35 -1.04
C ILE A 113 -10.52 1.30 -0.28
N ASN A 114 -10.26 0.17 -0.92
CA ASN A 114 -9.51 -0.91 -0.29
C ASN A 114 -8.10 -0.99 -0.86
N ALA A 115 -7.10 -0.93 0.01
CA ALA A 115 -5.72 -1.16 -0.40
C ALA A 115 -5.57 -2.57 -0.98
N SER A 116 -4.73 -2.67 -1.98
CA SER A 116 -4.20 -3.88 -2.58
C SER A 116 -2.72 -3.64 -2.90
N ALA A 117 -2.09 -4.48 -3.69
CA ALA A 117 -0.68 -4.33 -4.03
C ALA A 117 -0.36 -4.74 -5.47
N THR A 118 0.63 -4.07 -6.08
CA THR A 118 1.15 -4.45 -7.40
C THR A 118 1.78 -5.85 -7.42
N GLY A 119 2.04 -6.45 -6.27
CA GLY A 119 2.52 -7.84 -6.14
C GLY A 119 1.60 -8.91 -6.73
N VAL A 120 0.38 -8.57 -7.13
CA VAL A 120 -0.53 -9.45 -7.88
C VAL A 120 -0.02 -9.74 -9.29
N TYR A 121 0.67 -8.79 -9.91
CA TYR A 121 1.13 -8.92 -11.28
C TYR A 121 2.30 -9.88 -11.42
N GLU A 122 2.36 -10.58 -12.55
CA GLU A 122 3.41 -11.55 -12.85
C GLU A 122 4.81 -10.94 -12.71
N ASN A 123 5.72 -11.71 -12.12
CA ASN A 123 7.14 -11.38 -12.05
C ASN A 123 7.78 -11.47 -13.44
N SER A 124 7.95 -10.35 -14.11
CA SER A 124 8.53 -10.26 -15.45
C SER A 124 9.39 -9.02 -15.62
N LYS A 125 10.51 -9.16 -16.35
CA LYS A 125 11.38 -8.04 -16.72
C LYS A 125 10.97 -7.39 -18.05
N SER A 126 10.10 -8.04 -18.82
CA SER A 126 9.71 -7.63 -20.17
C SER A 126 8.24 -7.21 -20.28
N LEU A 127 7.36 -7.75 -19.45
CA LEU A 127 5.94 -7.41 -19.49
C LEU A 127 5.68 -6.07 -18.81
N ILE A 128 4.81 -5.27 -19.44
CA ILE A 128 4.24 -4.07 -18.83
C ILE A 128 2.83 -4.41 -18.39
N HIS A 129 2.56 -4.20 -17.11
CA HIS A 129 1.28 -4.47 -16.51
C HIS A 129 0.48 -3.18 -16.30
N HIS A 130 -0.84 -3.28 -16.47
CA HIS A 130 -1.80 -2.23 -16.18
C HIS A 130 -3.08 -2.84 -15.59
N GLU A 131 -4.08 -2.05 -15.26
CA GLU A 131 -5.27 -2.50 -14.54
C GLU A 131 -6.03 -3.65 -15.23
N HIS A 132 -5.93 -3.75 -16.56
CA HIS A 132 -6.58 -4.80 -17.36
C HIS A 132 -5.71 -6.04 -17.59
N SER A 133 -4.48 -6.07 -17.06
CA SER A 133 -3.59 -7.23 -17.20
C SER A 133 -4.12 -8.42 -16.42
N THR A 134 -4.11 -9.60 -17.04
CA THR A 134 -4.58 -10.88 -16.49
C THR A 134 -3.46 -11.83 -16.10
N ASN A 135 -2.20 -11.45 -16.33
CA ASN A 135 -1.03 -12.23 -15.93
C ASN A 135 -0.73 -11.99 -14.46
N PHE A 136 -1.07 -12.96 -13.62
CA PHE A 136 -0.93 -12.88 -12.18
C PHE A 136 0.26 -13.68 -11.65
N ASN A 137 0.80 -13.22 -10.55
CA ASN A 137 1.95 -13.80 -9.87
C ASN A 137 1.55 -15.06 -9.09
N SER A 138 2.22 -16.17 -9.35
CA SER A 138 2.03 -17.43 -8.61
C SER A 138 2.83 -17.53 -7.31
N SER A 139 3.56 -16.47 -6.94
CA SER A 139 4.28 -16.42 -5.66
C SER A 139 3.32 -16.23 -4.48
N PHE A 140 3.84 -16.41 -3.25
CA PHE A 140 3.06 -16.15 -2.03
C PHE A 140 2.43 -14.75 -2.01
N LEU A 141 3.13 -13.73 -2.52
CA LEU A 141 2.57 -12.35 -2.58
C LEU A 141 1.39 -12.29 -3.54
N GLY A 142 1.51 -12.87 -4.72
CA GLY A 142 0.43 -12.94 -5.70
C GLY A 142 -0.79 -13.67 -5.14
N GLU A 143 -0.59 -14.84 -4.52
CA GLU A 143 -1.68 -15.61 -3.89
C GLU A 143 -2.40 -14.82 -2.78
N VAL A 144 -1.65 -14.06 -1.96
CA VAL A 144 -2.25 -13.22 -0.92
C VAL A 144 -3.12 -12.14 -1.52
N VAL A 145 -2.63 -11.47 -2.57
CA VAL A 145 -3.37 -10.36 -3.20
C VAL A 145 -4.59 -10.89 -3.94
N ASP A 146 -4.47 -12.00 -4.66
CA ASP A 146 -5.59 -12.63 -5.38
C ASP A 146 -6.74 -12.97 -4.42
N LYS A 147 -6.45 -13.66 -3.30
CA LYS A 147 -7.45 -13.98 -2.27
C LYS A 147 -8.05 -12.72 -1.63
N TRP A 148 -7.24 -11.70 -1.44
CA TRP A 148 -7.68 -10.43 -0.87
C TRP A 148 -8.64 -9.70 -1.82
N GLU A 149 -8.26 -9.54 -3.10
CA GLU A 149 -9.09 -8.89 -4.11
C GLU A 149 -10.38 -9.67 -4.39
N GLY A 150 -10.31 -11.00 -4.39
CA GLY A 150 -11.51 -11.85 -4.50
C GLY A 150 -12.53 -11.57 -3.40
N CYS A 151 -12.07 -11.30 -2.16
CA CYS A 151 -13.00 -10.89 -1.09
C CYS A 151 -13.55 -9.48 -1.31
N ILE A 152 -12.78 -8.54 -1.88
CA ILE A 152 -13.23 -7.17 -2.10
C ILE A 152 -14.36 -7.15 -3.14
N ALA A 153 -14.32 -7.99 -4.15
CA ALA A 153 -15.37 -8.09 -5.15
C ALA A 153 -16.76 -8.42 -4.55
N ASP A 154 -16.79 -9.05 -3.38
CA ASP A 154 -18.06 -9.35 -2.69
C ASP A 154 -18.83 -8.09 -2.21
N PHE A 155 -18.24 -6.89 -2.27
CA PHE A 155 -18.97 -5.64 -2.03
C PHE A 155 -20.09 -5.41 -3.06
N ASP A 156 -19.97 -5.97 -4.29
CA ASP A 156 -21.03 -5.94 -5.29
C ASP A 156 -22.32 -6.62 -4.78
N LYS A 157 -22.19 -7.71 -4.02
CA LYS A 157 -23.33 -8.45 -3.45
C LYS A 157 -24.18 -7.64 -2.47
N ILE A 158 -23.62 -6.57 -1.93
CA ILE A 158 -24.30 -5.66 -1.01
C ILE A 158 -24.50 -4.26 -1.59
N SER A 159 -24.33 -4.11 -2.92
CA SER A 159 -24.52 -2.87 -3.67
C SER A 159 -23.69 -1.69 -3.14
N VAL A 160 -22.41 -1.96 -2.80
CA VAL A 160 -21.44 -0.96 -2.31
C VAL A 160 -20.42 -0.68 -3.39
N SER A 161 -20.29 0.59 -3.78
CA SER A 161 -19.24 1.03 -4.71
C SER A 161 -17.86 0.90 -4.07
N TYR A 162 -16.90 0.28 -4.76
CA TYR A 162 -15.55 0.08 -4.25
C TYR A 162 -14.46 0.35 -5.28
N CYS A 163 -13.28 0.70 -4.77
CA CYS A 163 -12.04 0.81 -5.51
C CYS A 163 -11.00 -0.16 -4.92
N ILE A 164 -10.37 -0.95 -5.75
CA ILE A 164 -9.21 -1.78 -5.42
C ILE A 164 -7.96 -0.98 -5.77
N LEU A 165 -7.27 -0.45 -4.77
CA LEU A 165 -6.10 0.40 -4.95
C LEU A 165 -4.82 -0.46 -4.88
N ARG A 166 -4.29 -0.89 -6.04
CA ARG A 166 -3.03 -1.65 -6.13
C ARG A 166 -1.86 -0.71 -5.94
N ILE A 167 -1.34 -0.66 -4.73
CA ILE A 167 -0.28 0.27 -4.32
C ILE A 167 1.08 -0.32 -4.67
N GLY A 168 1.92 0.46 -5.35
CA GLY A 168 3.33 0.17 -5.57
C GLY A 168 4.18 0.35 -4.31
N ILE A 169 5.49 0.36 -4.45
CA ILE A 169 6.42 0.55 -3.34
C ILE A 169 6.33 2.00 -2.86
N VAL A 170 5.78 2.22 -1.67
CA VAL A 170 5.63 3.57 -1.11
C VAL A 170 6.98 4.09 -0.61
N MET A 171 7.40 5.23 -1.18
CA MET A 171 8.68 5.88 -0.89
C MET A 171 8.48 7.13 -0.03
N SER A 172 9.13 7.17 1.14
CA SER A 172 9.25 8.37 1.99
C SER A 172 10.35 8.18 3.04
N LYS A 173 11.06 9.24 3.41
CA LYS A 173 11.99 9.26 4.56
C LYS A 173 11.29 8.99 5.90
N LYS A 174 10.00 9.31 6.00
CA LYS A 174 9.20 9.10 7.22
C LYS A 174 8.98 7.60 7.54
N GLY A 175 9.19 6.69 6.57
CA GLY A 175 9.00 5.25 6.79
C GLY A 175 8.91 4.45 5.49
N GLY A 176 8.40 3.21 5.60
CA GLY A 176 8.21 2.34 4.43
C GLY A 176 9.51 1.78 3.86
N ALA A 177 9.51 1.46 2.57
CA ALA A 177 10.60 0.77 1.89
C ALA A 177 11.89 1.59 1.83
N LEU A 178 11.80 2.91 1.68
CA LEU A 178 12.97 3.78 1.56
C LEU A 178 13.86 3.67 2.80
N LYS A 179 13.28 3.62 4.00
CA LYS A 179 14.03 3.47 5.25
C LYS A 179 14.90 2.21 5.27
N GLU A 180 14.41 1.11 4.70
CA GLU A 180 15.14 -0.15 4.59
C GLU A 180 16.23 -0.07 3.52
N LEU A 181 15.93 0.52 2.37
CA LEU A 181 16.88 0.71 1.26
C LEU A 181 18.06 1.61 1.65
N LEU A 182 17.86 2.54 2.59
CA LEU A 182 18.91 3.45 3.06
C LEU A 182 19.83 2.84 4.12
N LYS A 183 19.54 1.65 4.65
CA LYS A 183 20.40 1.03 5.70
C LYS A 183 21.85 0.84 5.29
N PRO A 184 22.18 0.35 4.08
CA PRO A 184 23.57 0.19 3.65
C PRO A 184 24.33 1.51 3.56
N ALA A 185 23.66 2.61 3.23
CA ALA A 185 24.29 3.94 3.15
C ALA A 185 24.90 4.40 4.48
N LYS A 186 24.42 3.90 5.63
CA LYS A 186 25.00 4.16 6.95
C LYS A 186 26.42 3.60 7.09
N PHE A 187 26.79 2.64 6.25
CA PHE A 187 28.14 2.06 6.17
C PHE A 187 28.97 2.68 5.05
N GLY A 188 28.49 3.78 4.44
CA GLY A 188 29.23 4.52 3.41
C GLY A 188 29.11 3.96 1.98
N PHE A 189 28.27 2.96 1.73
CA PHE A 189 28.11 2.38 0.40
C PHE A 189 26.66 1.93 0.10
N MET A 190 26.37 1.79 -1.18
CA MET A 190 25.14 1.17 -1.69
C MET A 190 25.46 0.24 -2.87
N ALA A 191 24.76 -0.86 -2.97
CA ALA A 191 24.91 -1.85 -4.04
C ALA A 191 23.53 -2.28 -4.56
N PRO A 192 23.40 -2.60 -5.86
CA PRO A 192 22.19 -3.21 -6.39
C PRO A 192 21.85 -4.53 -5.68
N LEU A 193 20.56 -4.87 -5.63
CA LEU A 193 20.10 -6.12 -5.06
C LEU A 193 19.81 -7.12 -6.19
N GLY A 194 20.37 -8.35 -6.09
CA GLY A 194 20.33 -9.32 -7.18
C GLY A 194 21.13 -8.85 -8.40
N ASP A 195 20.59 -9.04 -9.59
CA ASP A 195 21.17 -8.51 -10.83
C ASP A 195 20.81 -7.04 -11.12
N GLY A 196 19.95 -6.45 -10.27
CA GLY A 196 19.53 -5.06 -10.36
C GLY A 196 18.66 -4.70 -11.57
N LYS A 197 18.29 -5.69 -12.40
CA LYS A 197 17.49 -5.51 -13.63
C LYS A 197 15.98 -5.62 -13.39
N GLN A 198 15.55 -5.82 -12.15
CA GLN A 198 14.15 -5.85 -11.79
C GLN A 198 13.56 -4.44 -11.77
N TRP A 199 12.38 -4.32 -12.37
CA TRP A 199 11.57 -3.11 -12.33
C TRP A 199 10.94 -2.93 -10.96
N GLN A 200 11.00 -1.71 -10.46
CA GLN A 200 10.38 -1.27 -9.22
C GLN A 200 9.28 -0.26 -9.56
N SER A 201 8.04 -0.68 -9.38
CA SER A 201 6.88 0.23 -9.49
C SER A 201 6.65 0.87 -8.12
N TRP A 202 6.94 2.15 -8.03
CA TRP A 202 6.96 2.94 -6.80
C TRP A 202 5.94 4.06 -6.84
N ILE A 203 5.65 4.66 -5.69
CA ILE A 203 4.89 5.89 -5.56
C ILE A 203 5.44 6.70 -4.38
N ALA A 204 5.54 8.02 -4.50
CA ALA A 204 5.81 8.88 -3.38
C ALA A 204 4.64 8.86 -2.40
N LEU A 205 4.91 8.89 -1.09
CA LEU A 205 3.83 8.94 -0.09
C LEU A 205 2.89 10.11 -0.35
N GLU A 206 3.42 11.29 -0.63
CA GLU A 206 2.64 12.49 -0.92
C GLU A 206 1.67 12.26 -2.10
N ASP A 207 2.15 11.71 -3.22
CA ASP A 207 1.32 11.41 -4.38
C ASP A 207 0.24 10.38 -4.07
N LEU A 208 0.54 9.38 -3.23
CA LEU A 208 -0.45 8.41 -2.78
C LEU A 208 -1.57 9.07 -1.96
N LEU A 209 -1.22 10.02 -1.08
CA LEU A 209 -2.19 10.75 -0.27
C LEU A 209 -3.11 11.61 -1.15
N TYR A 210 -2.55 12.33 -2.11
CA TYR A 210 -3.32 13.10 -3.10
C TYR A 210 -4.22 12.20 -3.95
N LEU A 211 -3.70 11.07 -4.42
CA LEU A 211 -4.49 10.11 -5.20
C LEU A 211 -5.69 9.58 -4.39
N ILE A 212 -5.48 9.20 -3.14
CA ILE A 212 -6.58 8.74 -2.28
C ILE A 212 -7.61 9.85 -2.08
N LYS A 213 -7.17 11.10 -1.84
CA LYS A 213 -8.08 12.25 -1.75
C LYS A 213 -8.89 12.44 -3.05
N THR A 214 -8.25 12.34 -4.20
CA THR A 214 -8.92 12.42 -5.51
C THR A 214 -9.98 11.33 -5.66
N LEU A 215 -9.69 10.09 -5.24
CA LEU A 215 -10.63 8.98 -5.27
C LEU A 215 -11.82 9.15 -4.29
N ILE A 216 -11.65 9.89 -3.19
CA ILE A 216 -12.73 10.26 -2.29
C ILE A 216 -13.68 11.27 -2.97
N GLU A 217 -13.12 12.23 -3.70
CA GLU A 217 -13.85 13.32 -4.37
C GLU A 217 -14.47 12.84 -5.70
N ASN A 218 -13.69 12.15 -6.50
CA ASN A 218 -14.02 11.64 -7.84
C ASN A 218 -13.82 10.11 -7.86
N PRO A 219 -14.79 9.33 -7.38
CA PRO A 219 -14.63 7.90 -7.25
C PRO A 219 -14.44 7.18 -8.59
N ILE A 220 -13.45 6.32 -8.64
CA ILE A 220 -13.22 5.36 -9.72
C ILE A 220 -13.53 3.97 -9.19
N SER A 221 -14.46 3.25 -9.81
CA SER A 221 -14.79 1.88 -9.42
C SER A 221 -13.83 0.86 -10.02
N GLY A 222 -13.67 -0.27 -9.31
CA GLY A 222 -12.81 -1.37 -9.71
C GLY A 222 -11.32 -1.11 -9.43
N VAL A 223 -10.44 -1.69 -10.23
CA VAL A 223 -8.98 -1.65 -9.99
C VAL A 223 -8.39 -0.32 -10.42
N VAL A 224 -7.48 0.22 -9.60
CA VAL A 224 -6.65 1.40 -9.87
C VAL A 224 -5.21 1.09 -9.44
N ASN A 225 -4.24 1.30 -10.32
CA ASN A 225 -2.83 1.19 -9.99
C ASN A 225 -2.32 2.51 -9.39
N ALA A 226 -1.92 2.48 -8.13
CA ALA A 226 -1.29 3.60 -7.45
C ALA A 226 0.24 3.49 -7.58
N VAL A 227 0.75 3.90 -8.72
CA VAL A 227 2.18 3.88 -9.08
C VAL A 227 2.58 5.17 -9.77
N ALA A 228 3.82 5.63 -9.54
CA ALA A 228 4.37 6.78 -10.26
C ALA A 228 4.43 6.49 -11.77
N PRO A 229 4.29 7.52 -12.64
CA PRO A 229 4.24 7.35 -14.09
C PRO A 229 5.47 6.64 -14.69
N LYS A 230 6.64 6.79 -14.05
CA LYS A 230 7.90 6.19 -14.51
C LYS A 230 8.42 5.18 -13.47
N PRO A 231 8.18 3.87 -13.68
CA PRO A 231 8.87 2.82 -12.95
C PRO A 231 10.39 2.94 -13.13
N ILE A 232 11.16 2.36 -12.23
CA ILE A 232 12.62 2.47 -12.25
C ILE A 232 13.28 1.10 -12.09
N LEU A 233 14.41 0.87 -12.77
CA LEU A 233 15.23 -0.31 -12.51
C LEU A 233 15.92 -0.20 -11.15
N GLN A 234 16.03 -1.32 -10.44
CA GLN A 234 16.61 -1.36 -9.11
C GLN A 234 18.07 -0.86 -9.09
N THR A 235 18.86 -1.17 -10.13
CA THR A 235 20.21 -0.63 -10.31
C THR A 235 20.20 0.91 -10.38
N GLU A 236 19.31 1.48 -11.19
CA GLU A 236 19.22 2.94 -11.35
C GLU A 236 18.73 3.60 -10.06
N MET A 237 17.74 3.02 -9.39
CA MET A 237 17.26 3.48 -8.09
C MET A 237 18.42 3.55 -7.08
N THR A 238 19.21 2.49 -6.98
CA THR A 238 20.34 2.43 -6.05
C THR A 238 21.42 3.46 -6.40
N ARG A 239 21.72 3.63 -7.70
CA ARG A 239 22.71 4.61 -8.18
C ARG A 239 22.28 6.05 -7.86
N LEU A 240 21.00 6.38 -8.07
CA LEU A 240 20.47 7.71 -7.77
C LEU A 240 20.49 7.98 -6.26
N LEU A 241 20.12 6.98 -5.44
CA LEU A 241 20.19 7.09 -3.99
C LEU A 241 21.63 7.29 -3.50
N SER A 242 22.61 6.51 -4.00
CA SER A 242 23.99 6.65 -3.59
C SER A 242 24.55 8.04 -3.95
N LYS A 243 24.24 8.53 -5.15
CA LYS A 243 24.63 9.89 -5.59
C LYS A 243 24.02 10.98 -4.68
N LYS A 244 22.72 10.85 -4.36
CA LYS A 244 22.03 11.84 -3.53
C LYS A 244 22.55 11.87 -2.09
N LEU A 245 23.00 10.72 -1.58
CA LEU A 245 23.53 10.58 -0.21
C LEU A 245 25.03 10.84 -0.11
N GLY A 246 25.75 10.98 -1.24
CA GLY A 246 27.20 11.15 -1.25
C GLY A 246 27.97 9.91 -0.79
N VAL A 247 27.39 8.70 -0.97
CA VAL A 247 28.04 7.43 -0.58
C VAL A 247 28.51 6.64 -1.79
N LEU A 248 29.46 5.71 -1.58
CA LEU A 248 30.03 4.91 -2.64
C LEU A 248 28.98 4.01 -3.30
N TYR A 249 28.87 4.07 -4.62
CA TYR A 249 28.08 3.11 -5.41
C TYR A 249 28.98 1.93 -5.82
N LEU A 250 28.61 0.73 -5.37
CA LEU A 250 29.27 -0.51 -5.79
C LEU A 250 28.53 -1.07 -7.01
N PRO A 251 29.18 -1.23 -8.18
CA PRO A 251 28.51 -1.71 -9.39
C PRO A 251 28.16 -3.21 -9.33
N PHE A 252 28.72 -3.91 -8.34
CA PHE A 252 28.47 -5.34 -8.13
C PHE A 252 27.25 -5.51 -7.22
N GLY A 253 26.21 -6.16 -7.75
CA GLY A 253 25.00 -6.44 -6.98
C GLY A 253 25.23 -7.44 -5.86
N VAL A 254 24.46 -7.31 -4.78
CA VAL A 254 24.38 -8.35 -3.74
C VAL A 254 23.78 -9.61 -4.38
N PRO A 255 24.50 -10.75 -4.45
CA PRO A 255 24.02 -11.93 -5.15
C PRO A 255 22.66 -12.42 -4.65
N ALA A 256 21.77 -12.80 -5.56
CA ALA A 256 20.42 -13.24 -5.23
C ALA A 256 20.41 -14.46 -4.28
N PHE A 257 21.38 -15.36 -4.38
CA PHE A 257 21.48 -16.51 -3.48
C PHE A 257 21.77 -16.08 -2.03
N LEU A 258 22.57 -15.04 -1.82
CA LEU A 258 22.87 -14.50 -0.49
C LEU A 258 21.63 -13.84 0.11
N LEU A 259 20.87 -13.08 -0.71
CA LEU A 259 19.59 -12.50 -0.28
C LEU A 259 18.57 -13.59 0.08
N LYS A 260 18.52 -14.69 -0.70
CA LYS A 260 17.68 -15.85 -0.39
C LYS A 260 18.10 -16.55 0.90
N LEU A 261 19.40 -16.67 1.15
CA LEU A 261 19.92 -17.27 2.39
C LEU A 261 19.54 -16.44 3.63
N LEU A 262 19.66 -15.12 3.55
CA LEU A 262 19.39 -14.19 4.66
C LEU A 262 17.89 -13.99 4.90
N LEU A 263 17.12 -13.76 3.84
CA LEU A 263 15.72 -13.38 3.90
C LEU A 263 14.75 -14.54 3.65
N GLY A 264 15.26 -15.69 3.18
CA GLY A 264 14.42 -16.80 2.76
C GLY A 264 13.46 -16.38 1.64
N GLN A 265 12.21 -16.81 1.74
CA GLN A 265 11.18 -16.48 0.76
C GLN A 265 10.85 -14.99 0.69
N MET A 266 11.11 -14.20 1.74
CA MET A 266 10.94 -12.74 1.73
C MET A 266 11.82 -12.04 0.69
N SER A 267 12.88 -12.68 0.20
CA SER A 267 13.70 -12.16 -0.89
C SER A 267 12.88 -11.83 -2.14
N ALA A 268 11.71 -12.45 -2.33
CA ALA A 268 10.77 -12.13 -3.40
C ALA A 268 10.39 -10.63 -3.41
N ILE A 269 10.20 -10.01 -2.24
CA ILE A 269 9.84 -8.57 -2.12
C ILE A 269 10.81 -7.66 -2.86
N ILE A 270 12.08 -8.04 -2.93
CA ILE A 270 13.16 -7.23 -3.52
C ILE A 270 13.71 -7.77 -4.83
N LEU A 271 13.49 -9.04 -5.13
CA LEU A 271 14.02 -9.70 -6.34
C LEU A 271 12.98 -9.80 -7.46
N GLU A 272 11.68 -9.75 -7.14
CA GLU A 272 10.64 -9.77 -8.17
C GLU A 272 10.61 -8.45 -8.94
N SER A 273 10.25 -8.56 -10.21
CA SER A 273 10.23 -7.48 -11.19
C SER A 273 8.80 -7.26 -11.66
N GLN A 274 8.26 -6.08 -11.44
CA GLN A 274 6.93 -5.69 -11.89
C GLN A 274 7.00 -4.29 -12.50
N HIS A 275 6.90 -4.21 -13.82
CA HIS A 275 6.78 -2.96 -14.55
C HIS A 275 5.29 -2.62 -14.65
N VAL A 276 4.78 -1.82 -13.72
CA VAL A 276 3.36 -1.47 -13.65
C VAL A 276 3.15 -0.01 -14.01
N GLN A 277 2.12 0.24 -14.79
CA GLN A 277 1.64 1.57 -15.15
C GLN A 277 0.15 1.69 -14.83
N SER A 278 -0.36 2.89 -14.70
CA SER A 278 -1.80 3.14 -14.63
C SER A 278 -2.31 3.67 -15.96
N VAL A 279 -3.43 3.14 -16.43
CA VAL A 279 -4.20 3.70 -17.55
C VAL A 279 -5.40 4.53 -17.09
N LYS A 280 -5.65 4.56 -15.78
CA LYS A 280 -6.75 5.30 -15.16
C LYS A 280 -6.33 6.62 -14.52
N ILE A 281 -5.05 6.75 -14.18
CA ILE A 281 -4.49 7.95 -13.52
C ILE A 281 -3.45 8.57 -14.45
N HIS A 282 -3.69 9.81 -14.84
CA HIS A 282 -2.79 10.53 -15.75
C HIS A 282 -1.54 11.04 -15.04
N ALA A 283 -0.44 11.17 -15.79
CA ALA A 283 0.86 11.54 -15.25
C ALA A 283 0.90 12.95 -14.63
N ASP A 284 0.08 13.88 -15.11
CA ASP A 284 -0.05 15.25 -14.61
C ASP A 284 -0.66 15.34 -13.20
N GLN A 285 -1.32 14.28 -12.75
CA GLN A 285 -1.85 14.17 -11.38
C GLN A 285 -0.79 13.84 -10.34
N PHE A 286 0.46 13.55 -10.76
CA PHE A 286 1.56 13.24 -9.87
C PHE A 286 2.53 14.41 -9.77
N LYS A 287 2.87 14.79 -8.55
CA LYS A 287 3.93 15.75 -8.25
C LYS A 287 5.31 15.18 -8.61
N HIS A 288 5.49 13.87 -8.35
CA HIS A 288 6.74 13.15 -8.57
C HIS A 288 6.61 12.15 -9.71
N GLN A 289 6.76 12.62 -10.95
CA GLN A 289 6.63 11.78 -12.14
C GLN A 289 7.83 10.85 -12.38
N SER A 290 8.98 11.11 -11.72
CA SER A 290 10.19 10.30 -11.82
C SER A 290 10.87 10.15 -10.46
N PHE A 291 11.65 9.08 -10.28
CA PHE A 291 12.37 8.84 -9.04
C PHE A 291 13.38 9.96 -8.73
N ASN A 292 13.96 10.58 -9.75
CA ASN A 292 14.88 11.71 -9.56
C ASN A 292 14.15 12.96 -9.03
N SER A 293 12.95 13.29 -9.56
CA SER A 293 12.16 14.41 -9.04
C SER A 293 11.73 14.18 -7.59
N PHE A 294 11.36 12.93 -7.24
CA PHE A 294 11.08 12.54 -5.85
C PHE A 294 12.31 12.76 -4.95
N LEU A 295 13.50 12.27 -5.34
CA LEU A 295 14.71 12.42 -4.54
C LEU A 295 15.09 13.89 -4.34
N THR A 296 14.91 14.72 -5.34
CA THR A 296 15.21 16.15 -5.24
C THR A 296 14.34 16.82 -4.19
N ALA A 297 13.06 16.49 -4.15
CA ALA A 297 12.11 17.07 -3.17
C ALA A 297 12.26 16.46 -1.76
N GLU A 298 12.45 15.13 -1.67
CA GLU A 298 12.47 14.43 -0.38
C GLU A 298 13.78 14.66 0.40
N PHE A 299 14.89 15.00 -0.28
CA PHE A 299 16.22 15.19 0.32
C PHE A 299 16.74 16.63 0.22
N VAL A 300 15.82 17.57 0.28
CA VAL A 300 16.16 19.02 0.51
C VAL A 300 16.63 19.23 1.94
#